data_753303abb1dd5629c0301bfc6ad3265f
#
_entry.id   753303abb1dd5629c0301bfc6ad3265f
#
_cell.length_a   1.000
_cell.length_b   1.000
_cell.length_c   1.000
_cell.angle_alpha   90.00
_cell.angle_beta   90.00
_cell.angle_gamma   90.00
#
_symmetry.space_group_name_H-M   'P 1'
#
loop_
_entity.id
_entity.type
_entity.pdbx_description
1 polymer ?
#
loop_
_entity_poly.entity_id
_entity_poly.type
_entity_poly.pdbx_seq_one_letter_code
_entity_poly.pdbx_strand_id
1 'polypeptide(L)' 'MASAERIESLRTKHARLQMEIDTEAHRPHPDETHLAALKREKLRVKDEIERMRRLH' A
#
# COMPACT_ATOMS: atom_id res chain seq x y z
N MET A 1 12.80 10.46 15.18
CA MET A 1 12.83 11.27 13.96
C MET A 1 11.58 11.06 13.13
N ALA A 2 11.06 12.15 12.58
CA ALA A 2 9.81 12.09 11.83
C ALA A 2 9.85 11.13 10.65
N SER A 3 11.00 11.05 9.96
CA SER A 3 11.12 10.19 8.79
C SER A 3 11.00 8.70 9.13
N ALA A 4 11.56 8.28 10.26
CA ALA A 4 11.47 6.89 10.68
C ALA A 4 10.03 6.50 11.02
N GLU A 5 9.33 7.40 11.72
CA GLU A 5 7.93 7.17 12.06
C GLU A 5 7.05 7.14 10.81
N ARG A 6 7.36 8.00 9.86
CA ARG A 6 6.60 8.05 8.63
C ARG A 6 6.80 6.79 7.80
N ILE A 7 8.03 6.29 7.73
CA ILE A 7 8.30 5.03 7.01
C ILE A 7 7.53 3.89 7.66
N GLU A 8 7.52 3.85 8.98
CA GLU A 8 6.77 2.82 9.71
C GLU A 8 5.29 2.88 9.41
N SER A 9 4.71 4.10 9.42
CA SER A 9 3.31 4.29 9.08
C SER A 9 3.01 3.86 7.67
N LEU A 10 3.89 4.18 6.74
CA LEU A 10 3.71 3.81 5.33
C LEU A 10 3.79 2.29 5.15
N ARG A 11 4.69 1.64 5.88
CA ARG A 11 4.79 0.18 5.83
C ARG A 11 3.52 -0.49 6.34
N THR A 12 2.97 0.04 7.43
CA THR A 12 1.71 -0.46 7.98
C THR A 12 0.59 -0.29 6.96
N LYS A 13 0.54 0.87 6.32
CA LYS A 13 -0.47 1.14 5.31
C LYS A 13 -0.31 0.20 4.11
N HIS A 14 0.94 -0.04 3.71
CA HIS A 14 1.22 -0.96 2.60
C HIS A 14 0.72 -2.37 2.91
N ALA A 15 1.00 -2.85 4.13
CA ALA A 15 0.55 -4.17 4.55
C ALA A 15 -0.98 -4.27 4.57
N ARG A 16 -1.63 -3.21 5.06
CA ARG A 16 -3.10 -3.18 5.10
C ARG A 16 -3.69 -3.23 3.69
N LEU A 17 -3.11 -2.46 2.78
CA LEU A 17 -3.57 -2.45 1.40
C LEU A 17 -3.40 -3.82 0.75
N GLN A 18 -2.30 -4.50 1.05
CA GLN A 18 -2.07 -5.84 0.51
C GLN A 18 -3.14 -6.81 1.02
N MET A 19 -3.51 -6.72 2.29
CA MET A 19 -4.56 -7.56 2.85
C MET A 19 -5.90 -7.27 2.20
N GLU A 20 -6.20 -6.00 1.96
CA GLU A 20 -7.45 -5.62 1.30
C GLU A 20 -7.49 -6.13 -0.13
N ILE A 21 -6.37 -6.06 -0.84
CA ILE A 21 -6.28 -6.60 -2.20
C ILE A 21 -6.53 -8.11 -2.18
N ASP A 22 -5.88 -8.81 -1.28
CA ASP A 22 -6.04 -10.26 -1.19
C ASP A 22 -7.48 -10.64 -0.86
N THR A 23 -8.09 -9.94 0.07
CA THR A 23 -9.48 -10.17 0.44
C THR A 23 -10.42 -9.96 -0.73
N GLU A 24 -10.23 -8.85 -1.44
CA GLU A 24 -11.09 -8.54 -2.58
C GLU A 24 -10.89 -9.53 -3.72
N ALA A 25 -9.65 -9.92 -3.98
CA ALA A 25 -9.33 -10.84 -5.06
C ALA A 25 -9.90 -12.23 -4.83
N HIS A 26 -10.11 -12.61 -3.57
CA HIS A 26 -10.63 -13.94 -3.24
C HIS A 26 -12.15 -13.99 -3.12
N ARG A 27 -12.83 -12.88 -3.38
CA ARG A 27 -14.29 -12.88 -3.36
C ARG A 27 -14.82 -13.59 -4.58
N PRO A 28 -16.01 -14.19 -4.51
CA PRO A 28 -16.60 -14.87 -5.68
C PRO A 28 -16.74 -13.97 -6.90
N HIS A 29 -17.03 -12.68 -6.66
CA HIS A 29 -17.15 -11.70 -7.73
C HIS A 29 -16.33 -10.48 -7.36
N PRO A 30 -15.00 -10.51 -7.60
CA PRO A 30 -14.17 -9.37 -7.25
C PRO A 30 -14.56 -8.11 -8.01
N ASP A 31 -14.53 -6.99 -7.30
CA ASP A 31 -14.77 -5.69 -7.92
C ASP A 31 -13.47 -5.22 -8.54
N GLU A 32 -13.38 -5.31 -9.87
CA GLU A 32 -12.16 -4.96 -10.59
C GLU A 32 -11.79 -3.50 -10.45
N THR A 33 -12.79 -2.62 -10.39
CA THR A 33 -12.53 -1.20 -10.21
C THR A 33 -11.92 -0.94 -8.83
N HIS A 34 -12.47 -1.59 -7.82
CA HIS A 34 -11.95 -1.45 -6.46
C HIS A 34 -10.53 -2.04 -6.35
N LEU A 35 -10.31 -3.19 -6.98
CA LEU A 35 -8.99 -3.82 -7.01
C LEU A 35 -7.96 -2.91 -7.67
N ALA A 36 -8.33 -2.30 -8.79
CA ALA A 36 -7.42 -1.40 -9.50
C ALA A 36 -7.07 -0.20 -8.63
N ALA A 37 -8.06 0.34 -7.92
CA ALA A 37 -7.82 1.47 -7.02
C ALA A 37 -6.89 1.08 -5.87
N LEU A 38 -7.09 -0.10 -5.28
CA LEU A 38 -6.25 -0.59 -4.20
C LEU A 38 -4.81 -0.81 -4.67
N LYS A 39 -4.64 -1.39 -5.84
CA LYS A 39 -3.31 -1.65 -6.40
C LYS A 39 -2.59 -0.35 -6.70
N ARG A 40 -3.30 0.64 -7.20
CA ARG A 40 -2.72 1.95 -7.48
C ARG A 40 -2.26 2.61 -6.19
N GLU A 41 -3.09 2.53 -5.15
CA GLU A 41 -2.74 3.09 -3.86
C GLU A 41 -1.52 2.39 -3.26
N LYS A 42 -1.46 1.07 -3.39
CA LYS A 42 -0.32 0.30 -2.90
C LYS A 42 0.97 0.73 -3.58
N LEU A 43 0.94 0.92 -4.89
CA LEU A 43 2.11 1.38 -5.64
C LEU A 43 2.55 2.76 -5.19
N ARG A 44 1.59 3.65 -4.95
CA ARG A 44 1.89 5.00 -4.50
C ARG A 44 2.58 4.98 -3.13
N VAL A 45 2.09 4.14 -2.22
CA VAL A 45 2.68 4.01 -0.90
C VAL A 45 4.08 3.41 -1.01
N LYS A 46 4.26 2.42 -1.87
CA LYS A 46 5.57 1.81 -2.08
C LYS A 46 6.57 2.83 -2.62
N ASP A 47 6.14 3.65 -3.57
CA ASP A 47 6.99 4.70 -4.13
C ASP A 47 7.43 5.69 -3.05
N GLU A 48 6.51 6.06 -2.17
CA GLU A 48 6.84 6.96 -1.08
C GLU A 48 7.87 6.37 -0.14
N ILE A 49 7.71 5.09 0.21
CA ILE A 49 8.66 4.40 1.08
C ILE A 49 10.05 4.41 0.44
N GLU A 50 10.12 4.06 -0.84
CA GLU A 50 11.41 4.02 -1.53
C GLU A 50 12.04 5.40 -1.65
N ARG A 51 11.23 6.41 -1.92
CA ARG A 51 11.72 7.79 -1.99
C ARG A 51 12.30 8.23 -0.66
N MET A 52 11.63 7.92 0.43
CA MET A 52 12.13 8.29 1.75
C MET A 52 13.40 7.54 2.10
N ARG A 53 13.51 6.30 1.68
CA ARG A 53 14.73 5.51 1.91
C ARG A 53 15.91 6.09 1.14
N ARG A 54 15.67 6.60 -0.06
CA ARG A 54 16.75 7.19 -0.87
C ARG A 54 17.25 8.51 -0.31
N LEU A 55 16.42 9.20 0.45
CA LEU A 55 16.80 10.49 1.03
C LEU A 55 17.69 10.35 2.26
N HIS A 56 17.95 9.15 2.70
CA HIS A 56 18.86 8.90 3.82
C HIS A 56 20.26 8.52 3.32
#